data_dafcb61d5dafb689b839c19600a9fd8f
#
_entry.id   dafcb61d5dafb689b839c19600a9fd8f
#
_cell.length_a   1.000
_cell.length_b   1.000
_cell.length_c   1.000
_cell.angle_alpha   90.00
_cell.angle_beta   90.00
_cell.angle_gamma   90.00
#
_symmetry.space_group_name_H-M   'P 1'
#
loop_
_entity.id
_entity.type
_entity.pdbx_description
1 polymer ?
#
loop_
_entity_poly.entity_id
_entity_poly.type
_entity_poly.pdbx_seq_one_letter_code
_entity_poly.pdbx_strand_id
1 'polypeptide(L)'
;MGVLPLVLSAQSHWTALRSGPFEIYIEGGSKHARETLGWFDQFRYVLGYMLGQQDLQTERPIRILYFKSSKERDAYPIAPAVIDGRDRWYILLSSDAPIPREVFRECARLLLENNSGRMPAPIEHGIADVLSTVQVNGTHVTLGTPPPPNERSRDWARMQLFVTNPDYYAKLRILLFNLQKGVDEDAAYGNAFGKSRAEIEKEVDQHVAAGSFQTSPVDGKALDVQRDYKDEKPLTTADVQLALADLLLDNRSRTAYEGMIQRKENLAAAYEGLAILALHDKQPDEARRDFAEAINAGTPSPTAYQEYAKLEPDNAKAIAALEKAVKLNPKLAETYALIGRRQTDNIKRIQYLEKAAQLEPRNASRWEEMAKACLNEKAFDKAADAWRNAEQAATTPEEHARMEAGRRAIEQQRLDWEEAERQRAAAEHELEIQKLKQQALADLRAAETKANAGKGAAPEKVEPWWEGPKPNGHASGTLQRVDCLGRQLRLVVESDDHKLTNLLIPDPSSLAILGASEQKLACGAQKPRRIVVEYFAKRNARTATVGEVATIQFP
;
A
#
# COMPACT_ATOMS: atom_id res chain seq x y z
N MET A 1 -9.41 -32.82 36.21
CA MET A 1 -10.55 -31.96 35.87
C MET A 1 -11.28 -32.64 34.72
N GLY A 2 -12.55 -33.07 34.97
CA GLY A 2 -13.30 -33.84 33.99
C GLY A 2 -13.61 -33.00 32.75
N VAL A 3 -13.25 -33.53 31.59
CA VAL A 3 -13.62 -32.98 30.29
C VAL A 3 -15.13 -33.07 30.18
N LEU A 4 -15.85 -31.95 30.34
CA LEU A 4 -17.27 -31.90 29.99
C LEU A 4 -17.38 -32.14 28.50
N PRO A 5 -18.05 -33.21 28.03
CA PRO A 5 -18.25 -33.43 26.61
C PRO A 5 -19.14 -32.28 26.08
N LEU A 6 -18.97 -31.95 24.78
CA LEU A 6 -19.89 -31.08 24.03
C LEU A 6 -21.27 -31.76 23.91
N VAL A 7 -21.98 -31.90 25.04
CA VAL A 7 -23.28 -32.59 25.08
C VAL A 7 -24.37 -31.54 24.88
N LEU A 8 -24.84 -31.43 23.66
CA LEU A 8 -26.15 -30.85 23.38
C LEU A 8 -27.23 -31.82 23.85
N SER A 9 -28.23 -31.33 24.57
CA SER A 9 -29.39 -32.17 24.90
C SER A 9 -30.06 -32.62 23.62
N ALA A 10 -30.46 -33.89 23.52
CA ALA A 10 -31.07 -34.49 22.33
C ALA A 10 -32.40 -33.85 21.89
N GLN A 11 -32.88 -32.80 22.54
CA GLN A 11 -34.15 -32.10 22.29
C GLN A 11 -33.97 -30.60 21.95
N SER A 12 -32.73 -30.09 21.78
CA SER A 12 -32.56 -28.67 21.43
C SER A 12 -32.78 -28.45 19.94
N HIS A 13 -33.80 -27.63 19.62
CA HIS A 13 -34.07 -27.20 18.25
C HIS A 13 -33.32 -25.89 17.98
N TRP A 14 -32.29 -25.98 17.16
CA TRP A 14 -31.54 -24.83 16.70
C TRP A 14 -31.96 -24.42 15.30
N THR A 15 -32.04 -23.12 15.06
CA THR A 15 -32.29 -22.54 13.74
C THR A 15 -31.22 -21.48 13.41
N ALA A 16 -30.94 -21.34 12.12
CA ALA A 16 -30.06 -20.28 11.61
C ALA A 16 -30.86 -19.26 10.80
N LEU A 17 -30.49 -17.98 10.98
CA LEU A 17 -30.92 -16.87 10.15
C LEU A 17 -29.71 -16.03 9.76
N ARG A 18 -29.84 -15.25 8.68
CA ARG A 18 -28.74 -14.42 8.20
C ARG A 18 -29.25 -13.06 7.72
N SER A 19 -28.46 -11.99 8.00
CA SER A 19 -28.62 -10.68 7.40
C SER A 19 -27.27 -9.98 7.24
N GLY A 20 -26.91 -9.63 6.02
CA GLY A 20 -25.61 -9.03 5.72
C GLY A 20 -24.45 -9.89 6.25
N PRO A 21 -23.54 -9.32 7.03
CA PRO A 21 -22.44 -10.06 7.64
C PRO A 21 -22.83 -10.92 8.84
N PHE A 22 -24.06 -10.76 9.38
CA PHE A 22 -24.50 -11.44 10.61
C PHE A 22 -25.22 -12.76 10.32
N GLU A 23 -24.78 -13.82 11.00
CA GLU A 23 -25.44 -15.12 11.06
C GLU A 23 -25.82 -15.38 12.51
N ILE A 24 -27.08 -15.69 12.78
CA ILE A 24 -27.51 -16.07 14.14
C ILE A 24 -27.89 -17.55 14.18
N TYR A 25 -27.30 -18.27 15.12
CA TYR A 25 -27.67 -19.63 15.50
C TYR A 25 -28.38 -19.55 16.84
N ILE A 26 -29.64 -19.86 16.90
CA ILE A 26 -30.46 -19.70 18.08
C ILE A 26 -31.09 -21.03 18.52
N GLU A 27 -31.06 -21.26 19.82
CA GLU A 27 -31.80 -22.32 20.45
C GLU A 27 -33.20 -21.82 20.83
N GLY A 28 -34.25 -22.44 20.30
CA GLY A 28 -35.64 -22.07 20.57
C GLY A 28 -36.27 -21.22 19.46
N GLY A 29 -37.20 -20.33 19.79
CA GLY A 29 -38.03 -19.64 18.82
C GLY A 29 -37.31 -18.56 18.02
N SER A 30 -37.55 -18.51 16.72
CA SER A 30 -36.94 -17.58 15.74
C SER A 30 -37.33 -16.10 15.94
N LYS A 31 -38.32 -15.78 16.80
CA LYS A 31 -38.74 -14.40 17.04
C LYS A 31 -37.58 -13.55 17.60
N HIS A 32 -36.92 -14.01 18.64
CA HIS A 32 -35.76 -13.31 19.22
C HIS A 32 -34.60 -13.20 18.24
N ALA A 33 -34.39 -14.22 17.40
CA ALA A 33 -33.37 -14.15 16.33
C ALA A 33 -33.64 -13.02 15.34
N ARG A 34 -34.89 -12.88 14.88
CA ARG A 34 -35.29 -11.82 13.96
C ARG A 34 -35.16 -10.44 14.59
N GLU A 35 -35.60 -10.28 15.83
CA GLU A 35 -35.45 -9.02 16.58
C GLU A 35 -33.97 -8.65 16.74
N THR A 36 -33.13 -9.62 17.12
CA THR A 36 -31.69 -9.42 17.25
C THR A 36 -31.03 -9.03 15.93
N LEU A 37 -31.34 -9.74 14.84
CA LEU A 37 -30.84 -9.35 13.52
C LEU A 37 -31.32 -7.97 13.10
N GLY A 38 -32.58 -7.61 13.40
CA GLY A 38 -33.12 -6.29 13.17
C GLY A 38 -32.32 -5.20 13.89
N TRP A 39 -31.90 -5.46 15.14
CA TRP A 39 -31.04 -4.55 15.88
C TRP A 39 -29.68 -4.36 15.21
N PHE A 40 -29.01 -5.45 14.83
CA PHE A 40 -27.72 -5.37 14.14
C PHE A 40 -27.82 -4.71 12.75
N ASP A 41 -28.93 -4.91 12.03
CA ASP A 41 -29.16 -4.24 10.76
C ASP A 41 -29.41 -2.74 10.91
N GLN A 42 -30.13 -2.30 11.94
CA GLN A 42 -30.30 -0.88 12.24
C GLN A 42 -28.98 -0.24 12.65
N PHE A 43 -28.25 -0.92 13.52
CA PHE A 43 -26.90 -0.51 13.92
C PHE A 43 -25.98 -0.33 12.70
N ARG A 44 -25.92 -1.32 11.80
CA ARG A 44 -25.13 -1.29 10.56
C ARG A 44 -25.59 -0.17 9.63
N TYR A 45 -26.88 0.04 9.51
CA TYR A 45 -27.46 1.11 8.68
C TYR A 45 -27.04 2.49 9.18
N VAL A 46 -27.12 2.75 10.48
CA VAL A 46 -26.76 4.05 11.07
C VAL A 46 -25.26 4.31 10.87
N LEU A 47 -24.39 3.33 11.13
CA LEU A 47 -22.97 3.49 10.87
C LEU A 47 -22.70 3.75 9.39
N GLY A 48 -23.37 3.01 8.49
CA GLY A 48 -23.26 3.23 7.04
C GLY A 48 -23.70 4.64 6.63
N TYR A 49 -24.78 5.14 7.22
CA TYR A 49 -25.23 6.52 7.00
C TYR A 49 -24.17 7.54 7.42
N MET A 50 -23.55 7.37 8.61
CA MET A 50 -22.46 8.24 9.09
C MET A 50 -21.26 8.24 8.12
N LEU A 51 -20.89 7.07 7.60
CA LEU A 51 -19.75 6.90 6.67
C LEU A 51 -20.09 7.30 5.22
N GLY A 52 -21.36 7.53 4.89
CA GLY A 52 -21.81 7.76 3.52
C GLY A 52 -21.78 6.52 2.63
N GLN A 53 -21.90 5.33 3.23
CA GLN A 53 -21.86 4.04 2.56
C GLN A 53 -23.09 3.22 2.88
N GLN A 54 -23.50 2.38 1.94
CA GLN A 54 -24.57 1.40 2.13
C GLN A 54 -23.96 -0.01 2.24
N ASP A 55 -24.69 -0.92 2.87
CA ASP A 55 -24.35 -2.35 2.93
C ASP A 55 -22.92 -2.63 3.44
N LEU A 56 -22.57 -2.06 4.61
CA LEU A 56 -21.33 -2.38 5.26
C LEU A 56 -21.17 -3.88 5.45
N GLN A 57 -20.02 -4.42 5.10
CA GLN A 57 -19.69 -5.84 5.17
C GLN A 57 -18.47 -6.06 6.05
N THR A 58 -18.24 -7.30 6.44
CA THR A 58 -16.98 -7.74 7.02
C THR A 58 -16.31 -8.76 6.11
N GLU A 59 -15.00 -8.87 6.19
CA GLU A 59 -14.22 -9.86 5.43
C GLU A 59 -14.71 -11.29 5.69
N ARG A 60 -15.02 -11.57 6.95
CA ARG A 60 -15.56 -12.85 7.44
C ARG A 60 -16.92 -12.63 8.12
N PRO A 61 -17.87 -13.57 8.04
CA PRO A 61 -19.16 -13.45 8.71
C PRO A 61 -19.01 -13.32 10.22
N ILE A 62 -19.98 -12.68 10.86
CA ILE A 62 -20.10 -12.60 12.32
C ILE A 62 -21.20 -13.57 12.74
N ARG A 63 -20.84 -14.66 13.43
CA ARG A 63 -21.78 -15.64 13.93
C ARG A 63 -22.19 -15.35 15.36
N ILE A 64 -23.47 -15.20 15.58
CA ILE A 64 -24.08 -15.00 16.89
C ILE A 64 -24.61 -16.36 17.36
N LEU A 65 -24.02 -16.90 18.42
CA LEU A 65 -24.55 -18.08 19.13
C LEU A 65 -25.47 -17.58 20.24
N TYR A 66 -26.78 -17.81 20.08
CA TYR A 66 -27.80 -17.27 20.97
C TYR A 66 -28.37 -18.39 21.81
N PHE A 67 -27.93 -18.45 23.05
CA PHE A 67 -28.30 -19.48 24.01
C PHE A 67 -29.64 -19.17 24.67
N LYS A 68 -30.31 -20.19 25.16
CA LYS A 68 -31.56 -20.06 25.89
C LYS A 68 -31.40 -19.37 27.24
N SER A 69 -30.25 -19.51 27.88
CA SER A 69 -29.93 -18.87 29.15
C SER A 69 -28.48 -18.46 29.30
N SER A 70 -28.22 -17.49 30.16
CA SER A 70 -26.86 -17.07 30.53
C SER A 70 -26.06 -18.21 31.16
N LYS A 71 -26.72 -19.11 31.92
CA LYS A 71 -26.07 -20.30 32.49
C LYS A 71 -25.49 -21.23 31.41
N GLU A 72 -26.20 -21.42 30.30
CA GLU A 72 -25.71 -22.25 29.17
C GLU A 72 -24.58 -21.53 28.42
N ARG A 73 -24.73 -20.22 28.19
CA ARG A 73 -23.67 -19.41 27.58
C ARG A 73 -22.39 -19.44 28.42
N ASP A 74 -22.49 -19.29 29.72
CA ASP A 74 -21.35 -19.18 30.67
C ASP A 74 -20.63 -20.53 30.87
N ALA A 75 -21.18 -21.63 30.36
CA ALA A 75 -20.45 -22.90 30.21
C ALA A 75 -19.27 -22.81 29.20
N TYR A 76 -19.28 -21.79 28.35
CA TYR A 76 -18.21 -21.48 27.44
C TYR A 76 -17.40 -20.28 27.99
N PRO A 77 -16.22 -20.50 28.61
CA PRO A 77 -15.46 -19.46 29.30
C PRO A 77 -14.74 -18.56 28.28
N ILE A 78 -15.50 -17.61 27.74
CA ILE A 78 -15.01 -16.72 26.68
C ILE A 78 -15.25 -15.29 27.13
N ALA A 79 -14.15 -14.55 27.33
CA ALA A 79 -14.17 -13.21 27.87
C ALA A 79 -14.44 -12.07 26.87
N PRO A 80 -13.93 -12.09 25.60
CA PRO A 80 -14.16 -11.00 24.67
C PRO A 80 -15.61 -10.92 24.20
N ALA A 81 -16.09 -9.72 23.94
CA ALA A 81 -17.43 -9.49 23.40
C ALA A 81 -17.57 -10.06 21.97
N VAL A 82 -16.49 -9.98 21.18
CA VAL A 82 -16.37 -10.56 19.85
C VAL A 82 -15.08 -11.38 19.80
N ILE A 83 -15.19 -12.62 19.33
CA ILE A 83 -14.12 -13.61 19.36
C ILE A 83 -13.68 -13.89 17.94
N ASP A 84 -12.37 -13.86 17.70
CA ASP A 84 -11.79 -14.28 16.44
C ASP A 84 -11.79 -15.80 16.33
N GLY A 85 -12.59 -16.33 15.42
CA GLY A 85 -12.66 -17.75 15.12
C GLY A 85 -11.95 -18.09 13.82
N ARG A 86 -12.01 -19.36 13.44
CA ARG A 86 -11.33 -19.92 12.27
C ARG A 86 -11.61 -19.17 10.96
N ASP A 87 -12.89 -19.04 10.62
CA ASP A 87 -13.37 -18.45 9.35
C ASP A 87 -14.42 -17.36 9.56
N ARG A 88 -14.69 -17.00 10.82
CA ARG A 88 -15.70 -16.03 11.22
C ARG A 88 -15.44 -15.45 12.60
N TRP A 89 -16.10 -14.35 12.89
CA TRP A 89 -16.19 -13.79 14.22
C TRP A 89 -17.33 -14.44 15.00
N TYR A 90 -17.21 -14.58 16.32
CA TYR A 90 -18.24 -15.14 17.18
C TYR A 90 -18.69 -14.13 18.23
N ILE A 91 -20.00 -14.11 18.47
CA ILE A 91 -20.67 -13.39 19.56
C ILE A 91 -21.51 -14.40 20.31
N LEU A 92 -21.42 -14.41 21.65
CA LEU A 92 -22.22 -15.27 22.49
C LEU A 92 -23.27 -14.44 23.24
N LEU A 93 -24.54 -14.70 22.97
CA LEU A 93 -25.67 -14.02 23.60
C LEU A 93 -26.59 -15.04 24.31
N SER A 94 -27.45 -14.55 25.18
CA SER A 94 -28.48 -15.35 25.85
C SER A 94 -29.81 -14.59 25.90
N SER A 95 -30.93 -15.34 25.92
CA SER A 95 -32.27 -14.73 25.88
C SER A 95 -32.69 -14.04 27.19
N ASP A 96 -32.02 -14.35 28.28
CA ASP A 96 -32.30 -13.83 29.62
C ASP A 96 -31.42 -12.65 30.05
N ALA A 97 -30.53 -12.18 29.15
CA ALA A 97 -29.66 -11.05 29.41
C ALA A 97 -29.67 -10.03 28.26
N PRO A 98 -29.52 -8.73 28.54
CA PRO A 98 -29.38 -7.72 27.48
C PRO A 98 -28.07 -7.93 26.71
N ILE A 99 -28.05 -7.46 25.44
CA ILE A 99 -26.82 -7.47 24.64
C ILE A 99 -25.82 -6.50 25.30
N PRO A 100 -24.62 -6.97 25.68
CA PRO A 100 -23.60 -6.10 26.25
C PRO A 100 -23.20 -4.99 25.28
N ARG A 101 -22.98 -3.77 25.78
CA ARG A 101 -22.57 -2.64 24.96
C ARG A 101 -21.23 -2.87 24.22
N GLU A 102 -20.36 -3.66 24.82
CA GLU A 102 -19.06 -4.05 24.24
C GLU A 102 -19.22 -4.79 22.91
N VAL A 103 -20.31 -5.56 22.76
CA VAL A 103 -20.63 -6.25 21.50
C VAL A 103 -20.83 -5.23 20.38
N PHE A 104 -21.62 -4.19 20.62
CA PHE A 104 -21.84 -3.13 19.64
C PHE A 104 -20.59 -2.30 19.39
N ARG A 105 -19.80 -2.03 20.43
CA ARG A 105 -18.51 -1.33 20.30
C ARG A 105 -17.56 -2.09 19.38
N GLU A 106 -17.37 -3.39 19.62
CA GLU A 106 -16.48 -4.22 18.81
C GLU A 106 -17.03 -4.44 17.39
N CYS A 107 -18.35 -4.60 17.22
CA CYS A 107 -18.97 -4.64 15.90
C CYS A 107 -18.76 -3.33 15.13
N ALA A 108 -18.83 -2.16 15.79
CA ALA A 108 -18.53 -0.88 15.14
C ALA A 108 -17.08 -0.84 14.66
N ARG A 109 -16.12 -1.28 15.48
CA ARG A 109 -14.71 -1.34 15.11
C ARG A 109 -14.47 -2.25 13.91
N LEU A 110 -15.03 -3.48 13.94
CA LEU A 110 -14.93 -4.42 12.82
C LEU A 110 -15.51 -3.84 11.52
N LEU A 111 -16.66 -3.22 11.60
CA LEU A 111 -17.29 -2.61 10.43
C LEU A 111 -16.49 -1.39 9.92
N LEU A 112 -15.93 -0.55 10.81
CA LEU A 112 -15.03 0.53 10.43
C LEU A 112 -13.78 0.01 9.74
N GLU A 113 -13.13 -1.02 10.31
CA GLU A 113 -11.92 -1.63 9.77
C GLU A 113 -12.12 -2.17 8.35
N ASN A 114 -13.28 -2.74 8.07
CA ASN A 114 -13.56 -3.38 6.79
C ASN A 114 -14.15 -2.44 5.72
N ASN A 115 -14.61 -1.23 6.09
CA ASN A 115 -15.38 -0.39 5.16
C ASN A 115 -14.87 1.05 5.05
N SER A 116 -13.87 1.47 5.81
CA SER A 116 -13.39 2.86 5.75
C SER A 116 -11.87 2.94 5.78
N GLY A 117 -11.31 4.03 5.23
CA GLY A 117 -9.93 4.41 5.49
C GLY A 117 -9.72 4.69 6.98
N ARG A 118 -8.46 4.61 7.45
CA ARG A 118 -8.14 4.93 8.84
C ARG A 118 -8.40 6.41 9.12
N MET A 119 -9.02 6.66 10.26
CA MET A 119 -9.25 7.99 10.79
C MET A 119 -8.47 8.18 12.10
N PRO A 120 -8.31 9.40 12.60
CA PRO A 120 -7.71 9.62 13.91
C PRO A 120 -8.41 8.80 14.99
N ALA A 121 -7.62 8.17 15.87
CA ALA A 121 -8.13 7.27 16.91
C ALA A 121 -9.26 7.90 17.77
N PRO A 122 -9.21 9.20 18.15
CA PRO A 122 -10.31 9.81 18.91
C PRO A 122 -11.65 9.84 18.16
N ILE A 123 -11.63 9.86 16.84
CA ILE A 123 -12.85 9.82 16.01
C ILE A 123 -13.39 8.40 15.94
N GLU A 124 -12.53 7.42 15.66
CA GLU A 124 -12.93 6.00 15.58
C GLU A 124 -13.46 5.48 16.93
N HIS A 125 -12.76 5.82 18.03
CA HIS A 125 -13.20 5.48 19.39
C HIS A 125 -14.55 6.15 19.71
N GLY A 126 -14.69 7.44 19.36
CA GLY A 126 -15.94 8.17 19.58
C GLY A 126 -17.12 7.55 18.83
N ILE A 127 -16.94 7.14 17.57
CA ILE A 127 -17.97 6.44 16.79
C ILE A 127 -18.35 5.13 17.46
N ALA A 128 -17.37 4.31 17.82
CA ALA A 128 -17.61 3.01 18.47
C ALA A 128 -18.31 3.18 19.83
N ASP A 129 -17.90 4.17 20.61
CA ASP A 129 -18.48 4.46 21.92
C ASP A 129 -19.93 4.97 21.85
N VAL A 130 -20.24 5.88 20.91
CA VAL A 130 -21.61 6.37 20.71
C VAL A 130 -22.52 5.27 20.20
N LEU A 131 -22.05 4.44 19.28
CA LEU A 131 -22.81 3.31 18.77
C LEU A 131 -22.96 2.18 19.79
N SER A 132 -22.07 2.08 20.79
CA SER A 132 -22.19 1.07 21.86
C SER A 132 -23.43 1.26 22.73
N THR A 133 -24.01 2.45 22.72
CA THR A 133 -25.21 2.81 23.52
C THR A 133 -26.43 3.13 22.66
N VAL A 134 -26.38 2.75 21.37
CA VAL A 134 -27.49 2.92 20.45
C VAL A 134 -28.74 2.19 20.97
N GLN A 135 -29.88 2.84 20.88
CA GLN A 135 -31.16 2.24 21.20
C GLN A 135 -31.98 2.08 19.92
N VAL A 136 -32.53 0.89 19.74
CA VAL A 136 -33.35 0.55 18.57
C VAL A 136 -34.73 0.15 19.01
N ASN A 137 -35.74 0.80 18.47
CA ASN A 137 -37.15 0.45 18.66
C ASN A 137 -37.84 0.41 17.30
N GLY A 138 -37.85 -0.77 16.67
CA GLY A 138 -38.33 -0.96 15.32
C GLY A 138 -37.48 -0.18 14.31
N THR A 139 -38.10 0.80 13.64
CA THR A 139 -37.44 1.70 12.67
C THR A 139 -36.90 2.98 13.31
N HIS A 140 -37.12 3.20 14.59
CA HIS A 140 -36.62 4.37 15.32
C HIS A 140 -35.32 4.01 16.01
N VAL A 141 -34.31 4.79 15.73
CA VAL A 141 -32.98 4.64 16.35
C VAL A 141 -32.68 5.90 17.16
N THR A 142 -32.19 5.74 18.38
CA THR A 142 -31.78 6.84 19.24
C THR A 142 -30.27 6.80 19.42
N LEU A 143 -29.60 7.91 19.11
CA LEU A 143 -28.17 8.11 19.30
C LEU A 143 -27.88 9.02 20.49
N GLY A 144 -26.65 8.91 20.99
CA GLY A 144 -26.14 9.80 22.03
C GLY A 144 -26.58 9.47 23.46
N THR A 145 -27.19 8.30 23.68
CA THR A 145 -27.51 7.82 25.05
C THR A 145 -26.20 7.71 25.86
N PRO A 146 -26.10 8.38 27.04
CA PRO A 146 -24.86 8.37 27.78
C PRO A 146 -24.60 7.00 28.43
N PRO A 147 -23.37 6.48 28.34
CA PRO A 147 -22.95 5.32 29.11
C PRO A 147 -22.85 5.68 30.63
N PRO A 148 -22.60 4.69 31.49
CA PRO A 148 -22.33 4.94 32.91
C PRO A 148 -21.24 6.01 33.08
N PRO A 149 -21.33 6.86 34.13
CA PRO A 149 -20.42 8.02 34.27
C PRO A 149 -18.92 7.67 34.22
N ASN A 150 -18.53 6.53 34.78
CA ASN A 150 -17.15 6.04 34.80
C ASN A 150 -16.64 5.53 33.44
N GLU A 151 -17.52 5.42 32.44
CA GLU A 151 -17.21 4.92 31.12
C GLU A 151 -17.33 6.01 30.01
N ARG A 152 -17.62 7.25 30.42
CA ARG A 152 -17.73 8.40 29.52
C ARG A 152 -16.35 8.91 29.15
N SER A 153 -15.86 8.53 27.98
CA SER A 153 -14.62 9.05 27.44
C SER A 153 -14.81 10.45 26.81
N ARG A 154 -13.73 11.22 26.67
CA ARG A 154 -13.75 12.47 25.91
C ARG A 154 -14.11 12.23 24.46
N ASP A 155 -13.67 11.11 23.88
CA ASP A 155 -13.95 10.75 22.50
C ASP A 155 -15.44 10.45 22.31
N TRP A 156 -16.05 9.75 23.27
CA TRP A 156 -17.50 9.58 23.30
C TRP A 156 -18.21 10.93 23.35
N ALA A 157 -17.80 11.84 24.24
CA ALA A 157 -18.47 13.14 24.41
C ALA A 157 -18.36 14.01 23.14
N ARG A 158 -17.22 13.98 22.45
CA ARG A 158 -17.03 14.62 21.15
C ARG A 158 -18.01 14.07 20.11
N MET A 159 -18.08 12.77 19.97
CA MET A 159 -18.96 12.16 18.98
C MET A 159 -20.43 12.32 19.37
N GLN A 160 -20.74 12.27 20.67
CA GLN A 160 -22.08 12.52 21.20
C GLN A 160 -22.55 13.96 20.84
N LEU A 161 -21.69 14.97 21.01
CA LEU A 161 -21.96 16.34 20.55
C LEU A 161 -22.26 16.37 19.04
N PHE A 162 -21.45 15.65 18.23
CA PHE A 162 -21.63 15.66 16.78
C PHE A 162 -22.91 14.97 16.31
N VAL A 163 -23.34 13.89 16.98
CA VAL A 163 -24.55 13.17 16.56
C VAL A 163 -25.85 13.77 17.14
N THR A 164 -25.77 14.59 18.19
CA THR A 164 -26.97 15.17 18.82
C THR A 164 -27.21 16.64 18.51
N ASN A 165 -26.18 17.36 18.07
CA ASN A 165 -26.33 18.74 17.61
C ASN A 165 -26.63 18.76 16.10
N PRO A 166 -27.78 19.33 15.67
CA PRO A 166 -28.17 19.36 14.26
C PRO A 166 -27.16 20.03 13.33
N ASP A 167 -26.45 21.06 13.82
CA ASP A 167 -25.45 21.80 13.02
C ASP A 167 -24.22 20.95 12.68
N TYR A 168 -23.90 19.99 13.56
CA TYR A 168 -22.80 19.04 13.36
C TYR A 168 -23.26 17.79 12.63
N TYR A 169 -24.41 17.22 13.00
CA TYR A 169 -24.88 15.95 12.45
C TYR A 169 -25.03 15.97 10.95
N ALA A 170 -25.63 17.06 10.41
CA ALA A 170 -25.79 17.22 8.96
C ALA A 170 -24.47 17.23 8.19
N LYS A 171 -23.38 17.65 8.83
CA LYS A 171 -22.05 17.84 8.22
C LYS A 171 -21.04 16.77 8.64
N LEU A 172 -21.40 15.89 9.58
CA LEU A 172 -20.51 14.85 10.09
C LEU A 172 -19.94 13.97 8.97
N ARG A 173 -20.75 13.64 7.95
CA ARG A 173 -20.30 12.87 6.78
C ARG A 173 -19.14 13.52 6.03
N ILE A 174 -19.13 14.88 5.96
CA ILE A 174 -18.06 15.63 5.29
C ILE A 174 -16.76 15.48 6.08
N LEU A 175 -16.82 15.63 7.40
CA LEU A 175 -15.68 15.41 8.28
C LEU A 175 -15.11 14.00 8.09
N LEU A 176 -15.96 12.97 8.26
CA LEU A 176 -15.53 11.57 8.18
C LEU A 176 -14.98 11.22 6.79
N PHE A 177 -15.58 11.74 5.72
CA PHE A 177 -15.07 11.55 4.35
C PHE A 177 -13.67 12.15 4.18
N ASN A 178 -13.45 13.38 4.63
CA ASN A 178 -12.14 14.04 4.54
C ASN A 178 -11.08 13.26 5.33
N LEU A 179 -11.38 12.87 6.56
CA LEU A 179 -10.45 12.11 7.40
C LEU A 179 -10.10 10.74 6.80
N GLN A 180 -11.08 10.03 6.23
CA GLN A 180 -10.83 8.76 5.54
C GLN A 180 -9.93 8.91 4.30
N LYS A 181 -9.89 10.11 3.70
CA LYS A 181 -9.01 10.44 2.56
C LYS A 181 -7.65 10.97 2.98
N GLY A 182 -7.36 11.02 4.29
CA GLY A 182 -6.09 11.52 4.80
C GLY A 182 -5.93 13.04 4.67
N VAL A 183 -7.03 13.77 4.57
CA VAL A 183 -6.99 15.23 4.67
C VAL A 183 -6.54 15.61 6.08
N ASP A 184 -5.65 16.58 6.17
CA ASP A 184 -5.19 17.11 7.45
C ASP A 184 -6.37 17.43 8.39
N GLU A 185 -6.23 17.14 9.68
CA GLU A 185 -7.34 17.26 10.63
C GLU A 185 -7.91 18.67 10.69
N ASP A 186 -7.06 19.72 10.78
CA ASP A 186 -7.55 21.11 10.85
C ASP A 186 -8.30 21.51 9.58
N ALA A 187 -7.78 21.08 8.40
CA ALA A 187 -8.47 21.29 7.14
C ALA A 187 -9.80 20.51 7.07
N ALA A 188 -9.84 19.27 7.58
CA ALA A 188 -11.06 18.46 7.60
C ALA A 188 -12.15 19.08 8.48
N TYR A 189 -11.80 19.58 9.67
CA TYR A 189 -12.72 20.31 10.55
C TYR A 189 -13.20 21.63 9.91
N GLY A 190 -12.27 22.39 9.33
CA GLY A 190 -12.59 23.63 8.60
C GLY A 190 -13.58 23.39 7.45
N ASN A 191 -13.31 22.36 6.62
CA ASN A 191 -14.17 22.00 5.49
C ASN A 191 -15.57 21.54 5.92
N ALA A 192 -15.66 20.80 7.01
CA ALA A 192 -16.93 20.27 7.48
C ALA A 192 -17.76 21.32 8.24
N PHE A 193 -17.15 21.97 9.21
CA PHE A 193 -17.87 22.78 10.20
C PHE A 193 -17.63 24.28 10.07
N GLY A 194 -16.64 24.72 9.27
CA GLY A 194 -16.23 26.10 9.19
C GLY A 194 -15.53 26.60 10.46
N LYS A 195 -15.02 25.68 11.29
CA LYS A 195 -14.35 25.94 12.56
C LYS A 195 -13.02 25.21 12.60
N SER A 196 -12.04 25.76 13.30
CA SER A 196 -10.80 25.06 13.59
C SER A 196 -11.04 23.91 14.56
N ARG A 197 -10.15 22.92 14.55
CA ARG A 197 -10.16 21.82 15.53
C ARG A 197 -10.12 22.34 16.96
N ALA A 198 -9.31 23.38 17.22
CA ALA A 198 -9.18 23.95 18.56
C ALA A 198 -10.51 24.58 19.07
N GLU A 199 -11.29 25.23 18.19
CA GLU A 199 -12.62 25.75 18.54
C GLU A 199 -13.58 24.61 18.87
N ILE A 200 -13.58 23.55 18.07
CA ILE A 200 -14.40 22.35 18.33
C ILE A 200 -14.02 21.69 19.67
N GLU A 201 -12.72 21.51 19.95
CA GLU A 201 -12.27 20.91 21.20
C GLU A 201 -12.70 21.75 22.42
N LYS A 202 -12.73 23.06 22.32
CA LYS A 202 -13.26 23.95 23.35
C LYS A 202 -14.77 23.73 23.57
N GLU A 203 -15.53 23.54 22.49
CA GLU A 203 -16.96 23.23 22.58
C GLU A 203 -17.20 21.84 23.20
N VAL A 204 -16.34 20.85 22.89
CA VAL A 204 -16.36 19.55 23.54
C VAL A 204 -16.12 19.68 25.05
N ASP A 205 -15.15 20.53 25.49
CA ASP A 205 -14.89 20.79 26.90
C ASP A 205 -16.10 21.43 27.59
N GLN A 206 -16.75 22.38 26.94
CA GLN A 206 -17.98 23.00 27.43
C GLN A 206 -19.12 21.99 27.54
N HIS A 207 -19.25 21.10 26.55
CA HIS A 207 -20.25 20.04 26.52
C HIS A 207 -20.06 19.02 27.64
N VAL A 208 -18.81 18.62 27.89
CA VAL A 208 -18.46 17.74 29.03
C VAL A 208 -18.74 18.43 30.35
N ALA A 209 -18.36 19.71 30.51
CA ALA A 209 -18.58 20.49 31.73
C ALA A 209 -20.06 20.71 32.04
N ALA A 210 -20.91 20.88 31.03
CA ALA A 210 -22.35 21.02 31.16
C ALA A 210 -23.00 19.73 31.72
N GLY A 211 -22.47 18.55 31.45
CA GLY A 211 -22.92 17.27 31.98
C GLY A 211 -24.33 16.84 31.57
N SER A 212 -25.00 17.64 30.73
CA SER A 212 -26.35 17.36 30.23
C SER A 212 -26.30 16.82 28.83
N PHE A 213 -26.42 15.50 28.67
CA PHE A 213 -26.29 14.83 27.37
C PHE A 213 -27.68 14.55 26.80
N GLN A 214 -28.04 15.26 25.74
CA GLN A 214 -29.28 15.03 25.02
C GLN A 214 -29.14 13.80 24.12
N THR A 215 -30.27 13.17 23.79
CA THR A 215 -30.32 12.11 22.79
C THR A 215 -30.95 12.64 21.50
N SER A 216 -30.59 12.07 20.37
CA SER A 216 -31.16 12.43 19.07
C SER A 216 -31.83 11.21 18.43
N PRO A 217 -33.13 11.30 18.07
CA PRO A 217 -33.77 10.31 17.23
C PRO A 217 -33.28 10.46 15.79
N VAL A 218 -32.98 9.33 15.17
CA VAL A 218 -32.61 9.24 13.77
C VAL A 218 -33.48 8.21 13.06
N ASP A 219 -33.76 8.42 11.78
CA ASP A 219 -34.49 7.46 11.00
C ASP A 219 -33.62 6.23 10.71
N GLY A 220 -34.11 5.08 11.12
CA GLY A 220 -33.49 3.81 10.81
C GLY A 220 -33.94 3.28 9.44
N LYS A 221 -33.39 2.13 9.08
CA LYS A 221 -33.81 1.38 7.89
C LYS A 221 -35.26 0.92 8.04
N ALA A 222 -36.06 1.08 7.00
CA ALA A 222 -37.40 0.49 6.96
C ALA A 222 -37.29 -1.05 6.92
N LEU A 223 -37.54 -1.69 8.07
CA LEU A 223 -37.46 -3.14 8.25
C LEU A 223 -38.79 -3.69 8.74
N ASP A 224 -39.22 -4.79 8.11
CA ASP A 224 -40.25 -5.69 8.64
C ASP A 224 -39.57 -7.01 9.01
N VAL A 225 -39.26 -7.17 10.30
CA VAL A 225 -38.47 -8.32 10.79
C VAL A 225 -39.12 -9.67 10.52
N GLN A 226 -40.44 -9.72 10.31
CA GLN A 226 -41.17 -10.96 9.96
C GLN A 226 -41.06 -11.30 8.48
N ARG A 227 -41.10 -10.29 7.63
CA ARG A 227 -41.00 -10.45 6.17
C ARG A 227 -39.56 -10.58 5.70
N ASP A 228 -38.68 -9.74 6.24
CA ASP A 228 -37.31 -9.57 5.75
C ASP A 228 -36.38 -10.68 6.24
N TYR A 229 -36.71 -11.37 7.36
CA TYR A 229 -35.93 -12.49 7.91
C TYR A 229 -36.74 -13.79 7.96
N LYS A 230 -37.39 -14.17 6.89
CA LYS A 230 -38.23 -15.36 6.80
C LYS A 230 -37.47 -16.66 6.48
N ASP A 231 -36.27 -16.57 5.95
CA ASP A 231 -35.48 -17.72 5.47
C ASP A 231 -34.77 -18.42 6.64
N GLU A 232 -35.55 -19.08 7.47
CA GLU A 232 -35.07 -19.89 8.59
C GLU A 232 -34.53 -21.23 8.08
N LYS A 233 -33.35 -21.58 8.55
CA LYS A 233 -32.73 -22.87 8.25
C LYS A 233 -32.60 -23.68 9.52
N PRO A 234 -33.26 -24.86 9.63
CA PRO A 234 -33.03 -25.74 10.76
C PRO A 234 -31.59 -26.26 10.77
N LEU A 235 -30.99 -26.30 11.94
CA LEU A 235 -29.65 -26.80 12.16
C LEU A 235 -29.69 -28.21 12.73
N THR A 236 -28.79 -29.06 12.25
CA THR A 236 -28.56 -30.38 12.84
C THR A 236 -27.72 -30.27 14.11
N THR A 237 -27.74 -31.28 14.94
CA THR A 237 -26.85 -31.37 16.11
C THR A 237 -25.37 -31.26 15.70
N ALA A 238 -25.01 -31.84 14.55
CA ALA A 238 -23.67 -31.77 13.99
C ALA A 238 -23.27 -30.32 13.60
N ASP A 239 -24.21 -29.51 13.05
CA ASP A 239 -23.94 -28.12 12.69
C ASP A 239 -23.61 -27.26 13.92
N VAL A 240 -24.36 -27.48 15.00
CA VAL A 240 -24.14 -26.76 16.27
C VAL A 240 -22.87 -27.23 16.95
N GLN A 241 -22.63 -28.53 17.00
CA GLN A 241 -21.37 -29.09 17.52
C GLN A 241 -20.17 -28.56 16.78
N LEU A 242 -20.26 -28.45 15.44
CA LEU A 242 -19.23 -27.84 14.60
C LEU A 242 -18.98 -26.38 15.00
N ALA A 243 -20.06 -25.57 15.12
CA ALA A 243 -19.93 -24.16 15.49
C ALA A 243 -19.28 -23.98 16.88
N LEU A 244 -19.60 -24.84 17.83
CA LEU A 244 -18.98 -24.84 19.17
C LEU A 244 -17.52 -25.35 19.14
N ALA A 245 -17.22 -26.34 18.32
CA ALA A 245 -15.85 -26.83 18.13
C ALA A 245 -14.97 -25.76 17.48
N ASP A 246 -15.47 -25.06 16.44
CA ASP A 246 -14.78 -23.95 15.78
C ASP A 246 -14.53 -22.76 16.72
N LEU A 247 -15.42 -22.54 17.67
CA LEU A 247 -15.27 -21.50 18.70
C LEU A 247 -14.16 -21.83 19.71
N LEU A 248 -14.05 -23.08 20.13
CA LEU A 248 -13.14 -23.49 21.21
C LEU A 248 -11.72 -23.76 20.72
N LEU A 249 -11.57 -24.42 19.58
CA LEU A 249 -10.32 -24.80 18.95
C LEU A 249 -9.31 -25.45 19.94
N ASP A 250 -9.80 -26.41 20.73
CA ASP A 250 -9.01 -27.15 21.73
C ASP A 250 -9.10 -28.67 21.53
N ASN A 251 -8.59 -29.47 22.48
CA ASN A 251 -8.66 -30.93 22.42
C ASN A 251 -10.09 -31.49 22.36
N ARG A 252 -11.09 -30.79 22.90
CA ARG A 252 -12.50 -31.17 22.78
C ARG A 252 -12.97 -31.02 21.34
N SER A 253 -12.50 -30.00 20.67
CA SER A 253 -12.78 -29.74 19.26
C SER A 253 -12.20 -30.85 18.38
N ARG A 254 -10.98 -31.31 18.64
CA ARG A 254 -10.36 -32.46 17.94
C ARG A 254 -11.26 -33.68 17.99
N THR A 255 -11.70 -34.07 19.19
CA THR A 255 -12.61 -35.23 19.36
C THR A 255 -13.93 -35.04 18.62
N ALA A 256 -14.47 -33.82 18.61
CA ALA A 256 -15.70 -33.50 17.89
C ALA A 256 -15.52 -33.65 16.36
N TYR A 257 -14.43 -33.10 15.80
CA TYR A 257 -14.13 -33.21 14.35
C TYR A 257 -13.90 -34.64 13.93
N GLU A 258 -13.09 -35.42 14.67
CA GLU A 258 -12.86 -36.84 14.41
C GLU A 258 -14.17 -37.64 14.43
N GLY A 259 -15.03 -37.38 15.40
CA GLY A 259 -16.36 -37.97 15.47
C GLY A 259 -17.26 -37.64 14.28
N MET A 260 -17.22 -36.38 13.78
CA MET A 260 -17.95 -35.99 12.58
C MET A 260 -17.42 -36.70 11.32
N ILE A 261 -16.12 -36.86 11.18
CA ILE A 261 -15.49 -37.61 10.08
C ILE A 261 -15.93 -39.06 10.11
N GLN A 262 -15.92 -39.70 11.28
CA GLN A 262 -16.37 -41.08 11.42
C GLN A 262 -17.85 -41.27 11.03
N ARG A 263 -18.72 -40.29 11.36
CA ARG A 263 -20.14 -40.31 11.00
C ARG A 263 -20.42 -39.78 9.60
N LYS A 264 -19.41 -39.30 8.89
CA LYS A 264 -19.50 -38.63 7.57
C LYS A 264 -20.41 -37.38 7.59
N GLU A 265 -20.40 -36.64 8.70
CA GLU A 265 -21.12 -35.40 8.91
C GLU A 265 -20.16 -34.22 8.77
N ASN A 266 -20.55 -33.14 8.09
CA ASN A 266 -19.76 -31.92 7.95
C ASN A 266 -18.28 -32.17 7.58
N LEU A 267 -17.99 -33.16 6.73
CA LEU A 267 -16.65 -33.66 6.43
C LEU A 267 -15.65 -32.55 6.09
N ALA A 268 -16.01 -31.66 5.18
CA ALA A 268 -15.12 -30.58 4.76
C ALA A 268 -14.72 -29.70 5.94
N ALA A 269 -15.69 -29.26 6.72
CA ALA A 269 -15.45 -28.37 7.86
C ALA A 269 -14.72 -29.07 9.00
N ALA A 270 -14.97 -30.38 9.21
CA ALA A 270 -14.26 -31.17 10.21
C ALA A 270 -12.77 -31.33 9.87
N TYR A 271 -12.43 -31.62 8.62
CA TYR A 271 -11.04 -31.64 8.17
C TYR A 271 -10.38 -30.26 8.27
N GLU A 272 -11.08 -29.16 7.94
CA GLU A 272 -10.56 -27.81 8.14
C GLU A 272 -10.24 -27.55 9.62
N GLY A 273 -11.13 -27.97 10.54
CA GLY A 273 -10.91 -27.82 11.97
C GLY A 273 -9.66 -28.59 12.45
N LEU A 274 -9.48 -29.85 11.99
CA LEU A 274 -8.27 -30.62 12.27
C LEU A 274 -7.01 -29.97 11.70
N ALA A 275 -7.08 -29.44 10.48
CA ALA A 275 -5.96 -28.75 9.84
C ALA A 275 -5.52 -27.51 10.66
N ILE A 276 -6.46 -26.72 11.19
CA ILE A 276 -6.15 -25.58 12.05
C ILE A 276 -5.54 -26.02 13.37
N LEU A 277 -6.05 -27.09 13.99
CA LEU A 277 -5.44 -27.66 15.20
C LEU A 277 -4.02 -28.15 14.93
N ALA A 278 -3.77 -28.79 13.77
CA ALA A 278 -2.43 -29.21 13.36
C ALA A 278 -1.48 -28.02 13.18
N LEU A 279 -1.97 -26.87 12.65
CA LEU A 279 -1.18 -25.62 12.60
C LEU A 279 -0.83 -25.11 14.00
N HIS A 280 -1.78 -25.11 14.93
CA HIS A 280 -1.52 -24.73 16.34
C HIS A 280 -0.47 -25.65 16.98
N ASP A 281 -0.53 -26.95 16.67
CA ASP A 281 0.42 -27.97 17.14
C ASP A 281 1.76 -27.94 16.39
N LYS A 282 1.94 -26.97 15.46
CA LYS A 282 3.15 -26.82 14.63
C LYS A 282 3.45 -28.04 13.73
N GLN A 283 2.40 -28.66 13.20
CA GLN A 283 2.45 -29.81 12.30
C GLN A 283 1.99 -29.42 10.87
N PRO A 284 2.78 -28.65 10.11
CA PRO A 284 2.36 -28.09 8.83
C PRO A 284 2.06 -29.14 7.75
N ASP A 285 2.76 -30.29 7.76
CA ASP A 285 2.50 -31.36 6.80
C ASP A 285 1.18 -32.07 7.08
N GLU A 286 0.78 -32.22 8.34
CA GLU A 286 -0.53 -32.75 8.72
C GLU A 286 -1.61 -31.73 8.33
N ALA A 287 -1.43 -30.48 8.68
CA ALA A 287 -2.35 -29.41 8.30
C ALA A 287 -2.57 -29.35 6.78
N ARG A 288 -1.50 -29.47 5.99
CA ARG A 288 -1.62 -29.47 4.51
C ARG A 288 -2.44 -30.66 4.01
N ARG A 289 -2.26 -31.86 4.59
CA ARG A 289 -3.05 -33.04 4.22
C ARG A 289 -4.53 -32.85 4.56
N ASP A 290 -4.83 -32.36 5.76
CA ASP A 290 -6.20 -32.18 6.20
C ASP A 290 -6.91 -31.06 5.42
N PHE A 291 -6.23 -29.96 5.07
CA PHE A 291 -6.78 -28.98 4.13
C PHE A 291 -7.03 -29.57 2.75
N ALA A 292 -6.17 -30.46 2.25
CA ALA A 292 -6.39 -31.13 0.98
C ALA A 292 -7.65 -32.04 1.04
N GLU A 293 -7.86 -32.75 2.16
CA GLU A 293 -9.08 -33.55 2.37
C GLU A 293 -10.33 -32.67 2.48
N ALA A 294 -10.23 -31.52 3.14
CA ALA A 294 -11.31 -30.54 3.17
C ALA A 294 -11.68 -30.04 1.75
N ILE A 295 -10.67 -29.76 0.92
CA ILE A 295 -10.85 -29.35 -0.48
C ILE A 295 -11.49 -30.49 -1.29
N ASN A 296 -11.04 -31.73 -1.14
CA ASN A 296 -11.60 -32.92 -1.79
C ASN A 296 -13.05 -33.17 -1.37
N ALA A 297 -13.38 -32.87 -0.10
CA ALA A 297 -14.75 -32.93 0.42
C ALA A 297 -15.62 -31.75 -0.03
N GLY A 298 -15.08 -30.81 -0.82
CA GLY A 298 -15.84 -29.70 -1.42
C GLY A 298 -16.11 -28.54 -0.47
N THR A 299 -15.12 -28.15 0.34
CA THR A 299 -15.30 -27.02 1.25
C THR A 299 -15.77 -25.75 0.55
N PRO A 300 -16.76 -25.03 1.11
CA PRO A 300 -17.14 -23.69 0.67
C PRO A 300 -16.26 -22.58 1.29
N SER A 301 -15.31 -22.93 2.17
CA SER A 301 -14.48 -21.98 2.90
C SER A 301 -13.31 -21.49 2.03
N PRO A 302 -13.28 -20.21 1.64
CA PRO A 302 -12.14 -19.66 0.90
C PRO A 302 -10.86 -19.67 1.72
N THR A 303 -10.96 -19.59 3.07
CA THR A 303 -9.82 -19.61 3.99
C THR A 303 -9.09 -20.96 3.93
N ALA A 304 -9.81 -22.07 3.78
CA ALA A 304 -9.18 -23.39 3.64
C ALA A 304 -8.26 -23.46 2.41
N TYR A 305 -8.70 -22.91 1.29
CA TYR A 305 -7.88 -22.82 0.08
C TYR A 305 -6.66 -21.90 0.27
N GLN A 306 -6.81 -20.80 1.03
CA GLN A 306 -5.70 -19.89 1.36
C GLN A 306 -4.64 -20.61 2.22
N GLU A 307 -5.07 -21.26 3.30
CA GLU A 307 -4.15 -21.95 4.22
C GLU A 307 -3.48 -23.14 3.53
N TYR A 308 -4.22 -23.91 2.74
CA TYR A 308 -3.63 -24.92 1.87
C TYR A 308 -2.54 -24.35 0.98
N ALA A 309 -2.83 -23.24 0.28
CA ALA A 309 -1.90 -22.62 -0.64
C ALA A 309 -0.63 -22.07 0.05
N LYS A 310 -0.72 -21.62 1.30
CA LYS A 310 0.46 -21.21 2.09
C LYS A 310 1.41 -22.38 2.32
N LEU A 311 0.85 -23.58 2.54
CA LEU A 311 1.59 -24.81 2.86
C LEU A 311 2.00 -25.61 1.62
N GLU A 312 1.39 -25.37 0.46
CA GLU A 312 1.65 -26.10 -0.78
C GLU A 312 2.95 -25.61 -1.46
N PRO A 313 3.96 -26.48 -1.61
CA PRO A 313 5.22 -26.11 -2.25
C PRO A 313 5.11 -25.94 -3.76
N ASP A 314 4.17 -26.66 -4.41
CA ASP A 314 3.92 -26.54 -5.86
C ASP A 314 3.19 -25.22 -6.15
N ASN A 315 3.90 -24.32 -6.87
CA ASN A 315 3.39 -22.99 -7.17
C ASN A 315 2.11 -22.99 -8.01
N ALA A 316 1.99 -23.94 -8.95
CA ALA A 316 0.81 -24.03 -9.82
C ALA A 316 -0.42 -24.51 -9.03
N LYS A 317 -0.26 -25.52 -8.16
CA LYS A 317 -1.33 -25.99 -7.28
C LYS A 317 -1.76 -24.92 -6.29
N ALA A 318 -0.81 -24.21 -5.71
CA ALA A 318 -1.10 -23.10 -4.79
C ALA A 318 -1.89 -21.99 -5.46
N ILE A 319 -1.48 -21.52 -6.66
CA ILE A 319 -2.22 -20.50 -7.42
C ILE A 319 -3.62 -20.99 -7.77
N ALA A 320 -3.77 -22.24 -8.23
CA ALA A 320 -5.09 -22.81 -8.56
C ALA A 320 -6.03 -22.84 -7.33
N ALA A 321 -5.52 -23.17 -6.15
CA ALA A 321 -6.28 -23.12 -4.90
C ALA A 321 -6.69 -21.68 -4.57
N LEU A 322 -5.77 -20.70 -4.68
CA LEU A 322 -6.06 -19.28 -4.43
C LEU A 322 -7.08 -18.72 -5.42
N GLU A 323 -7.03 -19.08 -6.69
CA GLU A 323 -8.05 -18.69 -7.68
C GLU A 323 -9.43 -19.24 -7.30
N LYS A 324 -9.49 -20.43 -6.73
CA LYS A 324 -10.74 -20.98 -6.20
C LYS A 324 -11.23 -20.17 -4.99
N ALA A 325 -10.32 -19.77 -4.09
CA ALA A 325 -10.65 -18.91 -2.97
C ALA A 325 -11.22 -17.54 -3.43
N VAL A 326 -10.62 -16.91 -4.44
CA VAL A 326 -11.14 -15.67 -5.06
C VAL A 326 -12.56 -15.85 -5.61
N LYS A 327 -12.86 -16.99 -6.27
CA LYS A 327 -14.20 -17.27 -6.78
C LYS A 327 -15.23 -17.43 -5.67
N LEU A 328 -14.83 -17.99 -4.52
CA LEU A 328 -15.70 -18.17 -3.36
C LEU A 328 -15.93 -16.85 -2.62
N ASN A 329 -14.88 -16.05 -2.43
CA ASN A 329 -14.98 -14.73 -1.83
C ASN A 329 -14.00 -13.75 -2.50
N PRO A 330 -14.48 -12.89 -3.41
CA PRO A 330 -13.65 -11.91 -4.12
C PRO A 330 -13.22 -10.71 -3.25
N LYS A 331 -13.62 -10.67 -1.97
CA LYS A 331 -13.27 -9.59 -1.04
C LYS A 331 -12.14 -9.95 -0.08
N LEU A 332 -11.58 -11.15 -0.17
CA LEU A 332 -10.47 -11.59 0.67
C LEU A 332 -9.14 -11.02 0.16
N ALA A 333 -8.67 -9.95 0.79
CA ALA A 333 -7.43 -9.26 0.42
C ALA A 333 -6.20 -10.17 0.47
N GLU A 334 -6.08 -11.00 1.53
CA GLU A 334 -4.97 -11.95 1.68
C GLU A 334 -4.83 -12.90 0.48
N THR A 335 -5.96 -13.34 -0.10
CA THR A 335 -5.92 -14.22 -1.29
C THR A 335 -5.20 -13.55 -2.45
N TYR A 336 -5.53 -12.28 -2.72
CA TYR A 336 -4.87 -11.51 -3.78
C TYR A 336 -3.39 -11.26 -3.47
N ALA A 337 -3.04 -10.95 -2.22
CA ALA A 337 -1.65 -10.79 -1.81
C ALA A 337 -0.85 -12.09 -2.00
N LEU A 338 -1.41 -13.23 -1.61
CA LEU A 338 -0.78 -14.54 -1.80
C LEU A 338 -0.58 -14.87 -3.29
N ILE A 339 -1.56 -14.58 -4.16
CA ILE A 339 -1.39 -14.73 -5.60
C ILE A 339 -0.28 -13.80 -6.10
N GLY A 340 -0.29 -12.53 -5.69
CA GLY A 340 0.72 -11.55 -6.08
C GLY A 340 2.14 -11.99 -5.72
N ARG A 341 2.35 -12.52 -4.51
CA ARG A 341 3.66 -13.04 -4.06
C ARG A 341 4.16 -14.22 -4.90
N ARG A 342 3.24 -15.03 -5.43
CA ARG A 342 3.55 -16.22 -6.24
C ARG A 342 3.65 -15.93 -7.74
N GLN A 343 3.30 -14.72 -8.21
CA GLN A 343 3.45 -14.34 -9.61
C GLN A 343 4.91 -14.13 -9.99
N THR A 344 5.29 -14.67 -11.15
CA THR A 344 6.59 -14.42 -11.77
C THR A 344 6.55 -13.17 -12.68
N ASP A 345 5.38 -12.85 -13.23
CA ASP A 345 5.11 -11.65 -14.01
C ASP A 345 4.90 -10.46 -13.05
N ASN A 346 5.79 -9.50 -13.11
CA ASN A 346 5.77 -8.36 -12.20
C ASN A 346 4.56 -7.43 -12.40
N ILE A 347 4.06 -7.30 -13.64
CA ILE A 347 2.86 -6.49 -13.91
C ILE A 347 1.65 -7.11 -13.23
N LYS A 348 1.48 -8.44 -13.40
CA LYS A 348 0.41 -9.17 -12.70
C LYS A 348 0.58 -9.13 -11.20
N ARG A 349 1.82 -9.24 -10.70
CA ARG A 349 2.13 -9.11 -9.27
C ARG A 349 1.58 -7.79 -8.72
N ILE A 350 1.91 -6.66 -9.37
CA ILE A 350 1.43 -5.33 -8.96
C ILE A 350 -0.09 -5.26 -8.99
N GLN A 351 -0.75 -5.78 -10.03
CA GLN A 351 -2.22 -5.79 -10.12
C GLN A 351 -2.88 -6.54 -8.96
N TYR A 352 -2.34 -7.70 -8.59
CA TYR A 352 -2.87 -8.48 -7.47
C TYR A 352 -2.61 -7.80 -6.13
N LEU A 353 -1.40 -7.23 -5.91
CA LEU A 353 -1.06 -6.50 -4.69
C LEU A 353 -1.87 -5.20 -4.57
N GLU A 354 -2.12 -4.49 -5.66
CA GLU A 354 -2.99 -3.32 -5.71
C GLU A 354 -4.42 -3.69 -5.27
N LYS A 355 -4.94 -4.80 -5.80
CA LYS A 355 -6.27 -5.28 -5.40
C LYS A 355 -6.32 -5.65 -3.92
N ALA A 356 -5.29 -6.29 -3.39
CA ALA A 356 -5.19 -6.61 -1.97
C ALA A 356 -5.18 -5.35 -1.10
N ALA A 357 -4.36 -4.35 -1.45
CA ALA A 357 -4.27 -3.09 -0.72
C ALA A 357 -5.59 -2.28 -0.76
N GLN A 358 -6.30 -2.29 -1.89
CA GLN A 358 -7.61 -1.65 -2.02
C GLN A 358 -8.69 -2.33 -1.16
N LEU A 359 -8.60 -3.64 -0.95
CA LEU A 359 -9.54 -4.39 -0.12
C LEU A 359 -9.26 -4.22 1.38
N GLU A 360 -7.99 -4.01 1.76
CA GLU A 360 -7.56 -3.72 3.13
C GLU A 360 -6.89 -2.34 3.23
N PRO A 361 -7.61 -1.23 3.02
CA PRO A 361 -6.99 0.10 2.95
C PRO A 361 -6.31 0.54 4.26
N ARG A 362 -6.68 -0.07 5.38
CA ARG A 362 -6.09 0.19 6.70
C ARG A 362 -4.84 -0.64 7.01
N ASN A 363 -4.47 -1.53 6.13
CA ASN A 363 -3.30 -2.39 6.31
C ASN A 363 -2.07 -1.77 5.65
N ALA A 364 -1.25 -1.08 6.45
CA ALA A 364 -0.03 -0.42 5.99
C ALA A 364 0.91 -1.38 5.25
N SER A 365 1.01 -2.64 5.71
CA SER A 365 1.88 -3.64 5.08
C SER A 365 1.45 -4.02 3.67
N ARG A 366 0.14 -3.96 3.33
CA ARG A 366 -0.34 -4.21 1.96
C ARG A 366 0.13 -3.13 1.00
N TRP A 367 -0.02 -1.87 1.41
CA TRP A 367 0.45 -0.74 0.63
C TRP A 367 1.98 -0.72 0.50
N GLU A 368 2.70 -1.07 1.57
CA GLU A 368 4.17 -1.21 1.55
C GLU A 368 4.62 -2.29 0.55
N GLU A 369 3.96 -3.45 0.56
CA GLU A 369 4.26 -4.55 -0.36
C GLU A 369 4.02 -4.15 -1.82
N MET A 370 2.89 -3.47 -2.10
CA MET A 370 2.59 -2.90 -3.41
C MET A 370 3.63 -1.86 -3.84
N ALA A 371 4.00 -0.94 -2.94
CA ALA A 371 4.98 0.10 -3.23
C ALA A 371 6.34 -0.50 -3.63
N LYS A 372 6.81 -1.51 -2.89
CA LYS A 372 8.05 -2.23 -3.21
C LYS A 372 7.99 -2.94 -4.56
N ALA A 373 6.84 -3.55 -4.89
CA ALA A 373 6.65 -4.17 -6.21
C ALA A 373 6.67 -3.14 -7.34
N CYS A 374 6.04 -1.97 -7.13
CA CYS A 374 6.07 -0.86 -8.09
C CYS A 374 7.49 -0.30 -8.29
N LEU A 375 8.29 -0.17 -7.23
CA LEU A 375 9.69 0.27 -7.34
C LEU A 375 10.55 -0.70 -8.15
N ASN A 376 10.35 -2.00 -8.02
CA ASN A 376 11.05 -3.00 -8.83
C ASN A 376 10.79 -2.82 -10.33
N GLU A 377 9.60 -2.36 -10.70
CA GLU A 377 9.18 -2.07 -12.08
C GLU A 377 9.39 -0.61 -12.49
N LYS A 378 10.06 0.19 -11.66
CA LYS A 378 10.31 1.62 -11.91
C LYS A 378 9.03 2.46 -12.08
N ALA A 379 7.91 1.98 -11.55
CA ALA A 379 6.63 2.69 -11.51
C ALA A 379 6.61 3.67 -10.31
N PHE A 380 7.49 4.69 -10.35
CA PHE A 380 7.78 5.58 -9.22
C PHE A 380 6.54 6.33 -8.71
N ASP A 381 5.68 6.83 -9.60
CA ASP A 381 4.47 7.55 -9.19
C ASP A 381 3.51 6.65 -8.42
N LYS A 382 3.26 5.41 -8.93
CA LYS A 382 2.44 4.43 -8.22
C LYS A 382 3.05 4.00 -6.88
N ALA A 383 4.38 3.89 -6.82
CA ALA A 383 5.07 3.59 -5.59
C ALA A 383 4.91 4.72 -4.55
N ALA A 384 4.99 5.99 -4.98
CA ALA A 384 4.78 7.15 -4.12
C ALA A 384 3.37 7.19 -3.54
N ASP A 385 2.35 6.93 -4.38
CA ASP A 385 0.96 6.85 -3.94
C ASP A 385 0.73 5.70 -2.95
N ALA A 386 1.30 4.53 -3.22
CA ALA A 386 1.20 3.39 -2.32
C ALA A 386 1.88 3.66 -0.97
N TRP A 387 3.06 4.29 -0.94
CA TRP A 387 3.72 4.68 0.31
C TRP A 387 2.93 5.72 1.10
N ARG A 388 2.26 6.67 0.43
CA ARG A 388 1.38 7.65 1.08
C ARG A 388 0.19 6.96 1.75
N ASN A 389 -0.41 6.00 1.06
CA ASN A 389 -1.50 5.20 1.64
C ASN A 389 -1.01 4.32 2.79
N ALA A 390 0.22 3.77 2.70
CA ALA A 390 0.83 3.02 3.80
C ALA A 390 1.06 3.90 5.03
N GLU A 391 1.56 5.12 4.84
CA GLU A 391 1.77 6.11 5.90
C GLU A 391 0.44 6.47 6.60
N GLN A 392 -0.62 6.70 5.83
CA GLN A 392 -1.96 6.95 6.36
C GLN A 392 -2.53 5.74 7.13
N ALA A 393 -2.22 4.53 6.70
CA ALA A 393 -2.70 3.30 7.32
C ALA A 393 -1.87 2.87 8.55
N ALA A 394 -0.70 3.47 8.79
CA ALA A 394 0.19 3.13 9.89
C ALA A 394 -0.48 3.33 11.26
N THR A 395 -0.18 2.44 12.22
CA THR A 395 -0.81 2.43 13.54
C THR A 395 0.11 2.88 14.66
N THR A 396 1.43 2.72 14.46
CA THR A 396 2.44 3.11 15.45
C THR A 396 3.36 4.19 14.91
N PRO A 397 3.98 5.00 15.78
CA PRO A 397 4.95 6.00 15.36
C PRO A 397 6.11 5.40 14.56
N GLU A 398 6.53 4.18 14.89
CA GLU A 398 7.62 3.46 14.21
C GLU A 398 7.19 3.04 12.80
N GLU A 399 5.95 2.55 12.65
CA GLU A 399 5.39 2.24 11.33
C GLU A 399 5.29 3.50 10.48
N HIS A 400 4.74 4.58 11.03
CA HIS A 400 4.61 5.85 10.35
C HIS A 400 5.97 6.37 9.86
N ALA A 401 6.98 6.42 10.73
CA ALA A 401 8.35 6.83 10.38
C ALA A 401 8.95 5.96 9.28
N ARG A 402 8.71 4.63 9.32
CA ARG A 402 9.18 3.70 8.28
C ARG A 402 8.51 3.97 6.93
N MET A 403 7.20 4.19 6.91
CA MET A 403 6.46 4.46 5.67
C MET A 403 6.84 5.81 5.07
N GLU A 404 6.99 6.83 5.92
CA GLU A 404 7.46 8.16 5.52
C GLU A 404 8.87 8.09 4.93
N ALA A 405 9.78 7.35 5.55
CA ALA A 405 11.13 7.14 5.03
C ALA A 405 11.10 6.46 3.65
N GLY A 406 10.25 5.44 3.47
CA GLY A 406 10.03 4.80 2.17
C GLY A 406 9.56 5.78 1.10
N ARG A 407 8.59 6.63 1.43
CA ARG A 407 8.08 7.67 0.52
C ARG A 407 9.15 8.69 0.14
N ARG A 408 9.93 9.17 1.12
CA ARG A 408 11.01 10.15 0.86
C ARG A 408 12.13 9.59 -0.02
N ALA A 409 12.41 8.30 0.09
CA ALA A 409 13.47 7.66 -0.68
C ALA A 409 13.14 7.51 -2.19
N ILE A 410 11.88 7.66 -2.60
CA ILE A 410 11.46 7.41 -3.99
C ILE A 410 12.10 8.40 -4.96
N GLU A 411 12.12 9.68 -4.61
CA GLU A 411 12.66 10.70 -5.50
C GLU A 411 14.16 10.47 -5.76
N GLN A 412 14.91 10.11 -4.72
CA GLN A 412 16.32 9.75 -4.89
C GLN A 412 16.48 8.51 -5.77
N GLN A 413 15.68 7.47 -5.54
CA GLN A 413 15.72 6.26 -6.35
C GLN A 413 15.34 6.51 -7.82
N ARG A 414 14.41 7.43 -8.07
CA ARG A 414 14.05 7.86 -9.43
C ARG A 414 15.21 8.55 -10.11
N LEU A 415 15.84 9.51 -9.43
CA LEU A 415 17.00 10.24 -9.97
C LEU A 415 18.18 9.31 -10.24
N ASP A 416 18.48 8.40 -9.33
CA ASP A 416 19.54 7.41 -9.47
C ASP A 416 19.28 6.49 -10.68
N TRP A 417 18.03 6.07 -10.87
CA TRP A 417 17.64 5.25 -12.01
C TRP A 417 17.74 6.02 -13.34
N GLU A 418 17.23 7.26 -13.39
CA GLU A 418 17.30 8.11 -14.58
C GLU A 418 18.74 8.42 -14.97
N GLU A 419 19.61 8.61 -13.99
CA GLU A 419 21.04 8.80 -14.24
C GLU A 419 21.69 7.52 -14.77
N ALA A 420 21.39 6.37 -14.18
CA ALA A 420 21.88 5.07 -14.65
C ALA A 420 21.42 4.77 -16.08
N GLU A 421 20.17 5.09 -16.44
CA GLU A 421 19.66 4.93 -17.81
C GLU A 421 20.36 5.86 -18.80
N ARG A 422 20.60 7.11 -18.41
CA ARG A 422 21.39 8.04 -19.25
C ARG A 422 22.80 7.54 -19.49
N GLN A 423 23.45 7.00 -18.46
CA GLN A 423 24.80 6.42 -18.59
C GLN A 423 24.79 5.18 -19.49
N ARG A 424 23.79 4.30 -19.38
CA ARG A 424 23.64 3.13 -20.27
C ARG A 424 23.42 3.55 -21.72
N ALA A 425 22.50 4.48 -21.96
CA ALA A 425 22.21 4.99 -23.29
C ALA A 425 23.45 5.65 -23.91
N ALA A 426 24.22 6.40 -23.13
CA ALA A 426 25.49 6.99 -23.60
C ALA A 426 26.54 5.92 -23.95
N ALA A 427 26.67 4.89 -23.13
CA ALA A 427 27.58 3.78 -23.38
C ALA A 427 27.17 2.95 -24.60
N GLU A 428 25.89 2.68 -24.81
CA GLU A 428 25.36 2.02 -25.99
C GLU A 428 25.62 2.82 -27.26
N HIS A 429 25.37 4.13 -27.22
CA HIS A 429 25.65 5.04 -28.36
C HIS A 429 27.15 5.10 -28.69
N GLU A 430 28.03 5.17 -27.69
CA GLU A 430 29.47 5.12 -27.89
C GLU A 430 29.91 3.80 -28.55
N LEU A 431 29.33 2.67 -28.08
CA LEU A 431 29.60 1.36 -28.67
C LEU A 431 29.16 1.29 -30.15
N GLU A 432 28.00 1.89 -30.46
CA GLU A 432 27.50 1.96 -31.84
C GLU A 432 28.40 2.82 -32.71
N ILE A 433 28.85 3.98 -32.23
CA ILE A 433 29.83 4.83 -32.93
C ILE A 433 31.11 4.05 -33.18
N GLN A 434 31.63 3.30 -32.21
CA GLN A 434 32.82 2.48 -32.37
C GLN A 434 32.64 1.40 -33.45
N LYS A 435 31.49 0.72 -33.48
CA LYS A 435 31.14 -0.27 -34.50
C LYS A 435 31.10 0.38 -35.89
N LEU A 436 30.45 1.54 -36.04
CA LEU A 436 30.37 2.27 -37.29
C LEU A 436 31.75 2.73 -37.78
N LYS A 437 32.60 3.22 -36.85
CA LYS A 437 34.00 3.58 -37.20
C LYS A 437 34.79 2.38 -37.67
N GLN A 438 34.68 1.23 -37.01
CA GLN A 438 35.35 -0.01 -37.41
C GLN A 438 34.85 -0.50 -38.77
N GLN A 439 33.56 -0.42 -39.03
CA GLN A 439 32.99 -0.80 -40.32
C GLN A 439 33.44 0.12 -41.43
N ALA A 440 33.41 1.45 -41.21
CA ALA A 440 33.91 2.42 -42.17
C ALA A 440 35.40 2.22 -42.50
N LEU A 441 36.23 1.92 -41.49
CA LEU A 441 37.64 1.59 -41.67
C LEU A 441 37.84 0.28 -42.46
N ALA A 442 37.01 -0.72 -42.22
CA ALA A 442 37.05 -1.99 -42.97
C ALA A 442 36.64 -1.78 -44.43
N ASP A 443 35.59 -1.00 -44.66
CA ASP A 443 35.11 -0.66 -46.01
C ASP A 443 36.15 0.16 -46.78
N LEU A 444 36.82 1.13 -46.10
CA LEU A 444 37.92 1.90 -46.69
C LEU A 444 39.09 1.00 -47.10
N ARG A 445 39.51 0.09 -46.19
CA ARG A 445 40.57 -0.87 -46.49
C ARG A 445 40.20 -1.82 -47.64
N ALA A 446 38.96 -2.27 -47.69
CA ALA A 446 38.44 -3.09 -48.77
C ALA A 446 38.44 -2.34 -50.12
N ALA A 447 38.04 -1.05 -50.09
CA ALA A 447 38.10 -0.19 -51.30
C ALA A 447 39.53 0.09 -51.74
N GLU A 448 40.45 0.37 -50.79
CA GLU A 448 41.88 0.53 -51.09
C GLU A 448 42.50 -0.75 -51.71
N THR A 449 42.21 -1.90 -51.12
CA THR A 449 42.66 -3.20 -51.62
C THR A 449 42.14 -3.45 -53.05
N LYS A 450 40.86 -3.12 -53.27
CA LYS A 450 40.24 -3.25 -54.61
C LYS A 450 40.82 -2.28 -55.64
N ALA A 451 41.15 -1.05 -55.25
CA ALA A 451 41.79 -0.05 -56.10
C ALA A 451 43.25 -0.41 -56.43
N ASN A 452 43.94 -1.07 -55.49
CA ASN A 452 45.32 -1.49 -55.65
C ASN A 452 45.50 -2.84 -56.40
N ALA A 453 44.45 -3.67 -56.44
CA ALA A 453 44.49 -4.97 -57.12
C ALA A 453 44.62 -4.88 -58.64
N GLY A 454 44.58 -3.68 -59.21
CA GLY A 454 44.77 -3.44 -60.69
C GLY A 454 46.05 -2.69 -61.09
N LYS A 455 46.91 -2.30 -60.10
CA LYS A 455 48.14 -1.56 -60.39
C LYS A 455 49.37 -2.36 -59.96
N GLY A 456 50.17 -2.78 -60.91
CA GLY A 456 51.48 -3.38 -60.62
C GLY A 456 52.38 -2.41 -59.85
N ALA A 457 53.20 -2.98 -58.97
CA ALA A 457 54.02 -2.29 -57.98
C ALA A 457 54.99 -1.27 -58.62
N ALA A 458 54.76 0.02 -58.35
CA ALA A 458 55.80 1.01 -58.22
C ALA A 458 55.51 1.82 -56.93
N PRO A 459 56.50 2.10 -56.10
CA PRO A 459 56.26 2.90 -54.93
C PRO A 459 56.07 4.35 -55.34
N GLU A 460 54.81 4.77 -55.41
CA GLU A 460 54.47 6.17 -55.62
C GLU A 460 54.71 6.87 -54.25
N LYS A 461 55.69 7.79 -54.31
CA LYS A 461 55.99 8.70 -53.17
C LYS A 461 54.70 9.44 -52.84
N VAL A 462 54.09 9.12 -51.71
CA VAL A 462 52.94 9.86 -51.23
C VAL A 462 53.44 11.25 -50.87
N GLU A 463 53.20 12.23 -51.73
CA GLU A 463 53.38 13.62 -51.36
C GLU A 463 52.25 13.97 -50.39
N PRO A 464 52.58 14.52 -49.20
CA PRO A 464 51.51 14.94 -48.27
C PRO A 464 50.67 16.01 -48.96
N TRP A 465 49.39 15.80 -49.09
CA TRP A 465 48.42 16.65 -49.80
C TRP A 465 48.25 18.07 -49.19
N TRP A 466 48.99 18.39 -48.13
CA TRP A 466 49.03 19.69 -47.47
C TRP A 466 50.47 20.11 -47.16
N GLU A 467 50.96 21.09 -47.87
CA GLU A 467 52.20 21.84 -47.58
C GLU A 467 51.88 23.28 -47.20
N GLY A 468 51.02 23.46 -46.16
CA GLY A 468 50.91 24.76 -45.53
C GLY A 468 52.12 25.06 -44.64
N PRO A 469 52.41 26.34 -44.34
CA PRO A 469 53.49 26.70 -43.45
C PRO A 469 53.30 26.03 -42.09
N LYS A 470 54.32 25.31 -41.62
CA LYS A 470 54.26 24.70 -40.25
C LYS A 470 54.48 25.79 -39.21
N PRO A 471 53.76 25.73 -38.08
CA PRO A 471 54.01 26.62 -36.94
C PRO A 471 55.48 26.55 -36.54
N ASN A 472 56.10 27.71 -36.35
CA ASN A 472 57.53 27.83 -36.04
C ASN A 472 57.80 28.42 -34.66
N GLY A 473 56.74 28.58 -33.85
CA GLY A 473 56.82 29.01 -32.45
C GLY A 473 55.95 28.11 -31.56
N HIS A 474 56.43 27.90 -30.35
CA HIS A 474 55.76 27.12 -29.31
C HIS A 474 55.75 27.88 -27.97
N ALA A 475 54.65 27.95 -27.31
CA ALA A 475 54.51 28.53 -25.99
C ALA A 475 53.73 27.60 -25.08
N SER A 476 54.26 27.25 -23.92
CA SER A 476 53.60 26.46 -22.89
C SER A 476 53.52 27.24 -21.58
N GLY A 477 52.40 27.16 -20.88
CA GLY A 477 52.23 27.87 -19.63
C GLY A 477 50.77 27.95 -19.19
N THR A 478 50.48 28.86 -18.28
CA THR A 478 49.15 29.09 -17.75
C THR A 478 48.46 30.23 -18.49
N LEU A 479 47.27 29.98 -19.01
CA LEU A 479 46.43 31.01 -19.63
C LEU A 479 45.94 31.98 -18.52
N GLN A 480 46.41 33.24 -18.56
CA GLN A 480 46.07 34.26 -17.58
C GLN A 480 44.86 35.08 -18.01
N ARG A 481 44.80 35.50 -19.24
CA ARG A 481 43.80 36.40 -19.75
C ARG A 481 43.61 36.26 -21.27
N VAL A 482 42.40 36.55 -21.71
CA VAL A 482 42.04 36.70 -23.12
C VAL A 482 41.55 38.12 -23.35
N ASP A 483 42.28 38.91 -24.09
CA ASP A 483 41.85 40.27 -24.43
C ASP A 483 41.10 40.24 -25.76
N CYS A 484 39.91 40.81 -25.79
CA CYS A 484 39.13 40.97 -27.02
C CYS A 484 39.48 42.27 -27.74
N LEU A 485 40.02 42.12 -28.94
CA LEU A 485 40.45 43.23 -29.79
C LEU A 485 39.49 43.38 -31.00
N GLY A 486 38.22 43.56 -30.75
CA GLY A 486 37.18 43.57 -31.77
C GLY A 486 36.88 42.17 -32.30
N ARG A 487 37.26 41.89 -33.56
CA ARG A 487 37.08 40.54 -34.16
C ARG A 487 38.24 39.56 -33.88
N GLN A 488 39.28 40.05 -33.21
CA GLN A 488 40.48 39.28 -32.90
C GLN A 488 40.59 39.08 -31.39
N LEU A 489 41.31 38.02 -30.99
CA LEU A 489 41.63 37.78 -29.58
C LEU A 489 43.12 37.82 -29.34
N ARG A 490 43.55 38.27 -28.17
CA ARG A 490 44.92 38.17 -27.72
C ARG A 490 45.00 37.29 -26.51
N LEU A 491 45.73 36.18 -26.62
CA LEU A 491 46.01 35.29 -25.47
C LEU A 491 47.21 35.84 -24.71
N VAL A 492 47.11 35.87 -23.41
CA VAL A 492 48.22 36.16 -22.47
C VAL A 492 48.54 34.87 -21.74
N VAL A 493 49.69 34.28 -22.10
CA VAL A 493 50.17 33.02 -21.52
C VAL A 493 51.36 33.31 -20.64
N GLU A 494 51.34 32.89 -19.41
CA GLU A 494 52.45 32.97 -18.49
C GLU A 494 53.22 31.65 -18.49
N SER A 495 54.45 31.70 -18.87
CA SER A 495 55.36 30.53 -18.81
C SER A 495 55.78 30.22 -17.37
N ASP A 496 56.34 29.04 -17.14
CA ASP A 496 56.82 28.61 -15.81
C ASP A 496 57.91 29.54 -15.25
N ASP A 497 58.59 30.34 -16.13
CA ASP A 497 59.57 31.40 -15.77
C ASP A 497 58.93 32.77 -15.48
N HIS A 498 57.62 32.84 -15.27
CA HIS A 498 56.85 34.07 -15.07
C HIS A 498 56.92 35.09 -16.20
N LYS A 499 57.30 34.69 -17.44
CA LYS A 499 57.29 35.56 -18.62
C LYS A 499 55.92 35.50 -19.29
N LEU A 500 55.38 36.68 -19.57
CA LEU A 500 54.13 36.79 -20.31
C LEU A 500 54.39 36.77 -21.83
N THR A 501 53.74 35.85 -22.53
CA THR A 501 53.77 35.74 -23.98
C THR A 501 52.39 36.10 -24.51
N ASN A 502 52.36 37.13 -25.35
CA ASN A 502 51.12 37.60 -25.98
C ASN A 502 51.02 37.02 -27.40
N LEU A 503 49.95 36.32 -27.70
CA LEU A 503 49.71 35.67 -29.00
C LEU A 503 48.37 36.15 -29.57
N LEU A 504 48.34 36.39 -30.89
CA LEU A 504 47.14 36.85 -31.60
C LEU A 504 46.36 35.67 -32.17
N ILE A 505 45.08 35.67 -31.98
CA ILE A 505 44.12 34.85 -32.71
C ILE A 505 43.43 35.76 -33.72
N PRO A 506 43.78 35.68 -35.02
CA PRO A 506 43.23 36.56 -36.04
C PRO A 506 41.73 36.31 -36.26
N ASP A 507 41.31 35.05 -36.22
CA ASP A 507 39.93 34.61 -36.40
C ASP A 507 39.62 33.49 -35.40
N PRO A 508 38.85 33.80 -34.34
CA PRO A 508 38.48 32.80 -33.34
C PRO A 508 37.63 31.64 -33.88
N SER A 509 36.94 31.82 -35.04
CA SER A 509 36.08 30.78 -35.61
C SER A 509 36.86 29.72 -36.38
N SER A 510 38.10 30.01 -36.78
CA SER A 510 39.00 29.10 -37.53
C SER A 510 40.06 28.46 -36.63
N LEU A 511 40.05 28.74 -35.32
CA LEU A 511 41.05 28.26 -34.37
C LEU A 511 40.87 26.78 -34.07
N ALA A 512 41.91 25.98 -34.25
CA ALA A 512 41.93 24.57 -33.82
C ALA A 512 42.25 24.48 -32.32
N ILE A 513 41.26 24.06 -31.52
CA ILE A 513 41.43 23.78 -30.11
C ILE A 513 41.43 22.25 -29.92
N LEU A 514 42.50 21.74 -29.33
CA LEU A 514 42.69 20.30 -29.09
C LEU A 514 42.59 20.03 -27.56
N GLY A 515 41.93 18.92 -27.18
CA GLY A 515 41.76 18.53 -25.79
C GLY A 515 40.57 19.21 -25.12
N ALA A 516 39.73 18.44 -24.38
CA ALA A 516 38.50 18.79 -23.65
C ALA A 516 37.43 19.57 -24.45
N SER A 517 36.27 18.95 -24.58
CA SER A 517 35.07 19.42 -25.25
C SER A 517 34.64 20.84 -24.79
N GLU A 518 34.25 21.65 -25.79
CA GLU A 518 33.47 22.89 -25.67
C GLU A 518 33.98 24.01 -24.74
N GLN A 519 35.22 24.48 -24.95
CA GLN A 519 35.66 25.68 -24.25
C GLN A 519 35.69 26.90 -25.18
N LYS A 520 34.67 27.76 -25.05
CA LYS A 520 34.70 29.09 -25.63
C LYS A 520 35.70 29.96 -24.85
N LEU A 521 36.66 30.56 -25.55
CA LEU A 521 37.56 31.55 -24.98
C LEU A 521 36.76 32.83 -24.69
N ALA A 522 36.43 33.06 -23.45
CA ALA A 522 35.71 34.28 -23.03
C ALA A 522 36.68 35.43 -22.82
N CYS A 523 36.23 36.68 -23.01
CA CYS A 523 37.06 37.85 -22.77
C CYS A 523 37.30 38.06 -21.25
N GLY A 524 38.50 38.53 -20.90
CA GLY A 524 38.89 38.87 -19.54
C GLY A 524 39.84 37.88 -18.89
N ALA A 525 39.99 38.00 -17.54
CA ALA A 525 40.81 37.08 -16.77
C ALA A 525 40.24 35.64 -16.84
N GLN A 526 41.10 34.68 -17.07
CA GLN A 526 40.71 33.28 -17.14
C GLN A 526 41.02 32.55 -15.82
N LYS A 527 40.25 31.49 -15.54
CA LYS A 527 40.69 30.56 -14.48
C LYS A 527 42.05 30.00 -14.89
N PRO A 528 43.09 30.02 -14.05
CA PRO A 528 44.41 29.53 -14.40
C PRO A 528 44.33 28.10 -14.91
N ARG A 529 44.68 27.88 -16.18
CA ARG A 529 44.73 26.57 -16.82
C ARG A 529 45.99 26.44 -17.65
N ARG A 530 46.63 25.28 -17.59
CA ARG A 530 47.81 24.99 -18.41
C ARG A 530 47.36 24.80 -19.86
N ILE A 531 48.07 25.49 -20.80
CA ILE A 531 47.85 25.36 -22.22
C ILE A 531 49.19 25.23 -22.93
N VAL A 532 49.12 24.59 -24.09
CA VAL A 532 50.21 24.55 -25.09
C VAL A 532 49.70 25.21 -26.35
N VAL A 533 50.46 26.17 -26.87
CA VAL A 533 50.08 26.93 -28.04
C VAL A 533 51.17 26.81 -29.09
N GLU A 534 50.81 26.31 -30.26
CA GLU A 534 51.66 26.42 -31.46
C GLU A 534 51.26 27.68 -32.23
N TYR A 535 52.25 28.44 -32.67
CA TYR A 535 51.99 29.70 -33.33
C TYR A 535 53.00 29.98 -34.46
N PHE A 536 52.60 30.82 -35.39
CA PHE A 536 53.52 31.39 -36.39
C PHE A 536 54.16 32.63 -35.82
N ALA A 537 55.51 32.68 -35.75
CA ALA A 537 56.25 33.80 -35.24
C ALA A 537 56.14 35.02 -36.14
N LYS A 538 55.08 35.82 -35.96
CA LYS A 538 54.76 37.00 -36.71
C LYS A 538 54.44 38.14 -35.73
N ARG A 539 55.45 38.95 -35.45
CA ARG A 539 55.30 40.06 -34.50
C ARG A 539 54.36 41.14 -34.99
N ASN A 540 53.41 41.53 -34.21
CA ASN A 540 52.46 42.57 -34.50
C ASN A 540 52.54 43.70 -33.44
N ALA A 541 53.08 44.86 -33.81
CA ALA A 541 53.26 45.96 -32.92
C ALA A 541 51.93 46.61 -32.43
N ARG A 542 50.89 46.57 -33.28
CA ARG A 542 49.56 47.16 -32.93
C ARG A 542 48.84 46.37 -31.82
N THR A 543 48.98 45.08 -31.82
CA THR A 543 48.34 44.18 -30.86
C THR A 543 49.30 43.76 -29.75
N ALA A 544 50.55 44.20 -29.83
CA ALA A 544 51.63 43.84 -28.89
C ALA A 544 51.79 42.31 -28.76
N THR A 545 51.71 41.56 -29.90
CA THR A 545 51.78 40.10 -29.91
C THR A 545 53.06 39.63 -30.65
N VAL A 546 53.61 38.47 -30.22
CA VAL A 546 54.84 37.89 -30.77
C VAL A 546 54.55 36.90 -31.91
N GLY A 547 53.32 36.45 -32.03
CA GLY A 547 52.92 35.49 -33.08
C GLY A 547 51.42 35.37 -33.24
N GLU A 548 51.03 34.67 -34.29
CA GLU A 548 49.64 34.32 -34.60
C GLU A 548 49.41 32.84 -34.26
N VAL A 549 48.37 32.56 -33.44
CA VAL A 549 48.06 31.22 -32.94
C VAL A 549 47.63 30.30 -34.09
N ALA A 550 48.23 29.15 -34.20
CA ALA A 550 47.86 28.07 -35.10
C ALA A 550 46.96 27.03 -34.40
N THR A 551 47.40 26.56 -33.22
CA THR A 551 46.66 25.57 -32.44
C THR A 551 46.75 25.89 -30.93
N ILE A 552 45.72 25.55 -30.19
CA ILE A 552 45.73 25.57 -28.72
C ILE A 552 45.40 24.15 -28.25
N GLN A 553 46.24 23.64 -27.35
CA GLN A 553 46.00 22.35 -26.70
C GLN A 553 45.85 22.56 -25.21
N PHE A 554 44.79 22.01 -24.64
CA PHE A 554 44.60 21.88 -23.20
C PHE A 554 45.04 20.47 -22.81
N PRO A 555 46.15 20.33 -22.06
CA PRO A 555 46.66 19.04 -21.61
C PRO A 555 45.78 18.37 -20.56
#